data_d3137cf3466f0a1b781c8623bab23426
#
_entry.id   d3137cf3466f0a1b781c8623bab23426
#
_cell.length_a   1.000
_cell.length_b   1.000
_cell.length_c   1.000
_cell.angle_alpha   90.00
_cell.angle_beta   90.00
_cell.angle_gamma   90.00
#
_symmetry.space_group_name_H-M   'P 1'
#
loop_
_entity.id
_entity.type
_entity.pdbx_description
1 polymer ?
#
loop_
_entity_poly.entity_id
_entity_poly.type
_entity_poly.pdbx_seq_one_letter_code
_entity_poly.pdbx_strand_id
1 'polypeptide(L)'
;MIDVAEAPATDPVEDAATELTATYGGTFSTTWSEAIKGFLLNSTEAQAIAMSGDSKVAFIVQDGAIAVGSPDSDPIQMSPDPGAGLNPQPNASWGLDRIDQRYLPLDRYYGYHNNGQGVNAYVIDTGILPAHSEFVGRAVALYDAVDREGTAVDCNGHGSHVAGIIGGRTFGVAKRVQLFGVRVLNCQGTGTWSDVIDGVNFVTWHHRQPAQEGIPAVANMSLAGGTNRAAEAAVRNSIRAGVTYVVAAGNGNSDVSGYSPAGLVEAITVGATDRYDARAEFSNYGSTLDIFAPGVSITSAWIGGVDMYATATGTSMASPHVAGVVALYLETHRTASPATVRSALVGNSTLGIVINPGQESPNRLLFSNY
;
A
#
# COMPACT_ATOMS: atom_id res chain seq x y z
N MET A 1 -26.04 -21.93 43.09
CA MET A 1 -24.78 -21.46 42.52
C MET A 1 -25.17 -20.50 41.37
N ILE A 2 -24.93 -19.23 41.54
CA ILE A 2 -25.19 -18.24 40.49
C ILE A 2 -23.86 -18.13 39.74
N ASP A 3 -23.83 -18.60 38.46
CA ASP A 3 -22.72 -18.33 37.54
C ASP A 3 -22.68 -16.80 37.32
N VAL A 4 -21.65 -16.16 37.86
CA VAL A 4 -21.31 -14.81 37.50
C VAL A 4 -20.59 -14.92 36.15
N ALA A 5 -21.29 -14.56 35.08
CA ALA A 5 -20.65 -14.36 33.79
C ALA A 5 -19.54 -13.31 33.99
N GLU A 6 -18.29 -13.69 33.79
CA GLU A 6 -17.18 -12.74 33.71
C GLU A 6 -17.54 -11.70 32.65
N ALA A 7 -17.59 -10.43 33.02
CA ALA A 7 -17.67 -9.37 32.03
C ALA A 7 -16.46 -9.48 31.10
N PRO A 8 -16.64 -9.31 29.79
CA PRO A 8 -15.51 -9.35 28.87
C PRO A 8 -14.47 -8.35 29.35
N ALA A 9 -13.21 -8.77 29.40
CA ALA A 9 -12.10 -7.88 29.76
C ALA A 9 -12.13 -6.68 28.80
N THR A 10 -12.25 -5.47 29.36
CA THR A 10 -12.24 -4.24 28.56
C THR A 10 -10.90 -4.10 27.84
N ASP A 11 -10.89 -3.54 26.63
CA ASP A 11 -9.65 -3.26 25.89
C ASP A 11 -8.82 -2.24 26.71
N PRO A 12 -7.57 -2.55 27.10
CA PRO A 12 -6.72 -1.65 27.86
C PRO A 12 -6.54 -0.26 27.23
N VAL A 13 -6.69 -0.14 25.91
CA VAL A 13 -6.64 1.14 25.20
C VAL A 13 -7.93 1.92 25.40
N GLU A 14 -9.08 1.26 25.39
CA GLU A 14 -10.39 1.88 25.65
C GLU A 14 -10.50 2.38 27.08
N ASP A 15 -10.00 1.61 28.06
CA ASP A 15 -9.94 2.05 29.45
C ASP A 15 -9.06 3.29 29.62
N ALA A 16 -7.89 3.31 28.97
CA ALA A 16 -6.99 4.47 28.97
C ALA A 16 -7.63 5.69 28.29
N ALA A 17 -8.31 5.51 27.15
CA ALA A 17 -9.01 6.58 26.43
C ALA A 17 -10.13 7.19 27.31
N THR A 18 -10.90 6.34 27.99
CA THR A 18 -11.96 6.74 28.91
C THR A 18 -11.42 7.57 30.08
N GLU A 19 -10.35 7.11 30.72
CA GLU A 19 -9.71 7.82 31.86
C GLU A 19 -9.13 9.16 31.42
N LEU A 20 -8.39 9.17 30.26
CA LEU A 20 -7.75 10.39 29.77
C LEU A 20 -8.77 11.45 29.35
N THR A 21 -9.84 11.06 28.64
CA THR A 21 -10.90 12.01 28.26
C THR A 21 -11.71 12.49 29.43
N ALA A 22 -11.94 11.66 30.48
CA ALA A 22 -12.56 12.09 31.72
C ALA A 22 -11.69 13.11 32.47
N THR A 23 -10.36 12.98 32.43
CA THR A 23 -9.41 13.83 33.17
C THR A 23 -9.16 15.15 32.43
N TYR A 24 -8.93 15.12 31.12
CA TYR A 24 -8.49 16.28 30.36
C TYR A 24 -9.59 16.87 29.48
N GLY A 25 -10.73 16.18 29.37
CA GLY A 25 -11.84 16.56 28.48
C GLY A 25 -11.65 16.04 27.05
N GLY A 26 -12.66 16.30 26.23
CA GLY A 26 -12.78 15.75 24.88
C GLY A 26 -13.58 14.44 24.85
N THR A 27 -13.65 13.84 23.66
CA THR A 27 -14.29 12.54 23.42
C THR A 27 -13.40 11.71 22.51
N PHE A 28 -13.53 10.39 22.54
CA PHE A 28 -12.86 9.52 21.57
C PHE A 28 -13.91 8.72 20.78
N SER A 29 -13.54 8.29 19.57
CA SER A 29 -14.46 7.56 18.68
C SER A 29 -13.89 6.22 18.19
N THR A 30 -12.57 6.06 18.20
CA THR A 30 -11.88 4.87 17.68
C THR A 30 -10.70 4.55 18.56
N THR A 31 -10.51 3.28 18.84
CA THR A 31 -9.32 2.75 19.52
C THR A 31 -8.57 1.80 18.61
N TRP A 32 -7.25 1.76 18.73
CA TRP A 32 -6.36 0.86 18.00
C TRP A 32 -5.45 0.12 18.98
N SER A 33 -5.34 -1.19 18.85
CA SER A 33 -4.58 -2.02 19.80
C SER A 33 -3.54 -2.93 19.15
N GLU A 34 -3.56 -3.09 17.81
CA GLU A 34 -2.72 -4.04 17.08
C GLU A 34 -1.45 -3.40 16.50
N ALA A 35 -1.60 -2.48 15.57
CA ALA A 35 -0.47 -1.78 14.95
C ALA A 35 0.05 -0.63 15.81
N ILE A 36 -0.85 0.06 16.51
CA ILE A 36 -0.52 1.13 17.44
C ILE A 36 -1.49 1.04 18.63
N LYS A 37 -1.02 1.37 19.83
CA LYS A 37 -1.88 1.56 21.00
C LYS A 37 -2.25 3.02 21.09
N GLY A 38 -3.49 3.35 20.76
CA GLY A 38 -3.95 4.73 20.71
C GLY A 38 -5.42 4.86 20.38
N PHE A 39 -5.89 6.09 20.29
CA PHE A 39 -7.28 6.39 19.98
C PHE A 39 -7.41 7.71 19.21
N LEU A 40 -8.52 7.85 18.48
CA LEU A 40 -8.89 9.10 17.80
C LEU A 40 -9.59 10.02 18.81
N LEU A 41 -8.92 11.13 19.13
CA LEU A 41 -9.39 12.14 20.08
C LEU A 41 -10.05 13.31 19.36
N ASN A 42 -11.26 13.68 19.79
CA ASN A 42 -11.91 14.94 19.44
C ASN A 42 -11.84 15.89 20.65
N SER A 43 -11.03 16.93 20.58
CA SER A 43 -10.78 17.86 21.66
C SER A 43 -10.37 19.25 21.16
N THR A 44 -10.33 20.21 22.05
CA THR A 44 -9.66 21.49 21.81
C THR A 44 -8.14 21.31 21.88
N GLU A 45 -7.39 22.20 21.21
CA GLU A 45 -5.93 22.20 21.27
C GLU A 45 -5.39 22.28 22.73
N ALA A 46 -6.01 23.11 23.57
CA ALA A 46 -5.64 23.23 24.98
C ALA A 46 -5.81 21.91 25.76
N GLN A 47 -6.88 21.16 25.50
CA GLN A 47 -7.11 19.84 26.11
C GLN A 47 -6.07 18.82 25.61
N ALA A 48 -5.78 18.80 24.31
CA ALA A 48 -4.76 17.94 23.73
C ALA A 48 -3.37 18.22 24.30
N ILE A 49 -3.00 19.51 24.43
CA ILE A 49 -1.73 19.93 25.06
C ILE A 49 -1.68 19.46 26.52
N ALA A 50 -2.75 19.66 27.31
CA ALA A 50 -2.80 19.20 28.69
C ALA A 50 -2.67 17.67 28.81
N MET A 51 -3.40 16.92 27.95
CA MET A 51 -3.33 15.45 27.89
C MET A 51 -1.95 14.95 27.48
N SER A 52 -1.24 15.66 26.60
CA SER A 52 0.10 15.26 26.14
C SER A 52 1.16 15.20 27.24
N GLY A 53 0.90 15.84 28.39
CA GLY A 53 1.75 15.80 29.57
C GLY A 53 1.51 14.57 30.47
N ASP A 54 0.48 13.77 30.22
CA ASP A 54 0.21 12.56 30.99
C ASP A 54 1.23 11.46 30.68
N SER A 55 1.68 10.75 31.71
CA SER A 55 2.69 9.68 31.59
C SER A 55 2.23 8.48 30.75
N LYS A 56 0.93 8.32 30.54
CA LYS A 56 0.35 7.29 29.65
C LYS A 56 0.37 7.68 28.18
N VAL A 57 0.63 8.96 27.86
CA VAL A 57 0.59 9.51 26.52
C VAL A 57 2.01 9.68 25.97
N ALA A 58 2.38 8.90 24.98
CA ALA A 58 3.68 9.02 24.32
C ALA A 58 3.76 10.26 23.41
N PHE A 59 2.69 10.57 22.71
CA PHE A 59 2.54 11.75 21.87
C PHE A 59 1.07 11.94 21.43
N ILE A 60 0.73 13.14 21.01
CA ILE A 60 -0.50 13.49 20.28
C ILE A 60 -0.08 14.13 18.97
N VAL A 61 -0.75 13.78 17.87
CA VAL A 61 -0.57 14.41 16.56
C VAL A 61 -1.94 14.82 16.02
N GLN A 62 -1.94 15.92 15.28
CA GLN A 62 -3.15 16.36 14.60
C GLN A 62 -3.48 15.38 13.46
N ASP A 63 -4.76 15.02 13.34
CA ASP A 63 -5.25 14.26 12.20
C ASP A 63 -5.28 15.16 10.96
N GLY A 64 -4.66 14.72 9.90
CA GLY A 64 -4.49 15.46 8.66
C GLY A 64 -5.14 14.75 7.48
N ALA A 65 -5.51 15.54 6.46
CA ALA A 65 -6.06 15.01 5.21
C ALA A 65 -4.98 14.41 4.32
N ILE A 66 -5.35 13.37 3.60
CA ILE A 66 -4.57 12.72 2.53
C ILE A 66 -5.40 12.61 1.26
N ALA A 67 -4.74 12.49 0.10
CA ALA A 67 -5.42 12.33 -1.18
C ALA A 67 -4.57 11.54 -2.17
N VAL A 68 -5.24 10.91 -3.15
CA VAL A 68 -4.62 10.29 -4.32
C VAL A 68 -4.99 11.03 -5.60
N GLY A 69 -4.23 10.77 -6.70
CA GLY A 69 -4.47 11.39 -8.00
C GLY A 69 -5.62 10.75 -8.79
N SER A 70 -6.06 11.46 -9.83
CA SER A 70 -7.03 10.97 -10.82
C SER A 70 -6.30 10.27 -11.98
N PRO A 71 -7.00 9.46 -12.82
CA PRO A 71 -6.42 8.87 -14.01
C PRO A 71 -6.07 9.94 -15.07
N ASP A 72 -5.15 9.61 -15.99
CA ASP A 72 -4.71 10.49 -17.08
C ASP A 72 -5.77 10.65 -18.17
N SER A 73 -6.71 9.70 -18.28
CA SER A 73 -7.75 9.65 -19.29
C SER A 73 -9.04 9.03 -18.76
N ASP A 74 -10.15 9.27 -19.44
CA ASP A 74 -11.39 8.57 -19.15
C ASP A 74 -11.21 7.06 -19.27
N PRO A 75 -11.89 6.27 -18.40
CA PRO A 75 -11.86 4.81 -18.46
C PRO A 75 -12.44 4.29 -19.77
N ILE A 76 -11.82 3.26 -20.32
CA ILE A 76 -12.25 2.60 -21.54
C ILE A 76 -12.54 1.12 -21.29
N GLN A 77 -13.50 0.57 -22.05
CA GLN A 77 -13.72 -0.87 -22.08
C GLN A 77 -12.70 -1.55 -23.00
N MET A 78 -12.08 -2.61 -22.52
CA MET A 78 -11.13 -3.40 -23.31
C MET A 78 -11.60 -4.85 -23.43
N SER A 79 -11.32 -5.48 -24.57
CA SER A 79 -11.49 -6.93 -24.68
C SER A 79 -10.38 -7.66 -23.92
N PRO A 80 -10.67 -8.86 -23.38
CA PRO A 80 -9.65 -9.68 -22.73
C PRO A 80 -8.45 -9.91 -23.63
N ASP A 81 -7.23 -9.71 -23.11
CA ASP A 81 -6.00 -10.02 -23.83
C ASP A 81 -5.86 -11.55 -23.97
N PRO A 82 -5.78 -12.09 -25.20
CA PRO A 82 -5.58 -13.53 -25.40
C PRO A 82 -4.25 -14.05 -24.84
N GLY A 83 -3.25 -13.18 -24.64
CA GLY A 83 -1.98 -13.50 -24.01
C GLY A 83 -1.98 -13.48 -22.49
N ALA A 84 -3.06 -12.99 -21.87
CA ALA A 84 -3.14 -12.88 -20.42
C ALA A 84 -3.01 -14.24 -19.71
N GLY A 85 -2.05 -14.32 -18.79
CA GLY A 85 -1.76 -15.55 -18.01
C GLY A 85 -0.92 -16.58 -18.75
N LEU A 86 -0.44 -16.31 -19.97
CA LEU A 86 0.65 -17.06 -20.62
C LEU A 86 2.00 -16.66 -19.98
N ASN A 87 2.98 -17.55 -20.04
CA ASN A 87 4.33 -17.29 -19.56
C ASN A 87 5.37 -17.83 -20.58
N PRO A 88 6.15 -16.96 -21.25
CA PRO A 88 6.08 -15.50 -21.16
C PRO A 88 4.77 -14.94 -21.74
N GLN A 89 4.26 -13.85 -21.16
CA GLN A 89 3.09 -13.13 -21.65
C GLN A 89 3.50 -12.26 -22.84
N PRO A 90 2.95 -12.50 -24.06
CA PRO A 90 3.20 -11.63 -25.20
C PRO A 90 2.36 -10.33 -25.09
N ASN A 91 2.79 -9.30 -25.81
CA ASN A 91 2.17 -7.97 -25.81
C ASN A 91 2.00 -7.37 -24.41
N ALA A 92 2.94 -7.67 -23.51
CA ALA A 92 2.94 -7.15 -22.16
C ALA A 92 2.90 -5.60 -22.16
N SER A 93 2.23 -5.04 -21.17
CA SER A 93 2.32 -3.59 -20.92
C SER A 93 3.76 -3.19 -20.70
N TRP A 94 4.12 -1.96 -21.07
CA TRP A 94 5.51 -1.52 -21.00
C TRP A 94 6.10 -1.61 -19.59
N GLY A 95 5.26 -1.45 -18.55
CA GLY A 95 5.70 -1.56 -17.15
C GLY A 95 6.12 -3.00 -16.80
N LEU A 96 5.34 -3.99 -17.22
CA LEU A 96 5.67 -5.40 -17.03
C LEU A 96 6.93 -5.80 -17.82
N ASP A 97 6.97 -5.47 -19.12
CA ASP A 97 8.09 -5.69 -20.02
C ASP A 97 9.39 -5.04 -19.49
N ARG A 98 9.28 -3.85 -18.83
CA ARG A 98 10.47 -3.17 -18.32
C ARG A 98 11.06 -3.84 -17.09
N ILE A 99 10.26 -4.45 -16.25
CA ILE A 99 10.75 -5.01 -14.98
C ILE A 99 11.36 -6.41 -15.09
N ASP A 100 11.13 -7.14 -16.19
CA ASP A 100 11.72 -8.47 -16.38
C ASP A 100 13.01 -8.47 -17.22
N GLN A 101 13.47 -7.29 -17.62
CA GLN A 101 14.73 -7.10 -18.32
C GLN A 101 15.58 -5.99 -17.70
N ARG A 102 16.91 -6.09 -17.83
CA ARG A 102 17.82 -5.09 -17.22
C ARG A 102 18.00 -3.84 -18.06
N TYR A 103 17.96 -3.97 -19.38
CA TYR A 103 18.29 -2.89 -20.32
C TYR A 103 17.25 -2.76 -21.42
N LEU A 104 17.09 -1.55 -21.94
CA LEU A 104 16.34 -1.27 -23.15
C LEU A 104 17.08 -1.84 -24.39
N PRO A 105 16.38 -2.09 -25.53
CA PRO A 105 14.96 -1.81 -25.79
C PRO A 105 14.01 -2.86 -25.20
N LEU A 106 12.74 -2.48 -25.01
CA LEU A 106 11.65 -3.37 -24.61
C LEU A 106 11.38 -4.41 -25.70
N ASP A 107 11.08 -5.67 -25.31
CA ASP A 107 10.85 -6.78 -26.24
C ASP A 107 9.37 -7.19 -26.35
N ARG A 108 8.48 -6.57 -25.57
CA ARG A 108 7.04 -6.77 -25.52
C ARG A 108 6.60 -8.11 -24.92
N TYR A 109 7.48 -8.75 -24.17
CA TYR A 109 7.16 -9.94 -23.38
C TYR A 109 7.25 -9.63 -21.88
N TYR A 110 6.61 -10.45 -21.08
CA TYR A 110 6.80 -10.46 -19.63
C TYR A 110 6.98 -11.91 -19.17
N GLY A 111 8.18 -12.23 -18.71
CA GLY A 111 8.55 -13.52 -18.17
C GLY A 111 8.63 -13.50 -16.63
N TYR A 112 8.14 -14.57 -15.98
CA TYR A 112 8.19 -14.73 -14.54
C TYR A 112 8.35 -16.21 -14.18
N HIS A 113 9.04 -16.50 -13.07
CA HIS A 113 9.19 -17.88 -12.57
C HIS A 113 8.10 -18.21 -11.54
N ASN A 114 7.82 -17.27 -10.64
CA ASN A 114 6.76 -17.33 -9.65
C ASN A 114 5.57 -16.46 -10.09
N ASN A 115 4.41 -16.67 -9.49
CA ASN A 115 3.19 -15.94 -9.85
C ASN A 115 2.44 -15.35 -8.64
N GLY A 116 3.04 -15.41 -7.44
CA GLY A 116 2.50 -14.89 -6.20
C GLY A 116 1.49 -15.81 -5.50
N GLN A 117 1.39 -17.09 -5.92
CA GLN A 117 0.44 -18.02 -5.32
C GLN A 117 0.74 -18.27 -3.84
N GLY A 118 -0.29 -18.20 -3.00
CA GLY A 118 -0.18 -18.40 -1.56
C GLY A 118 0.47 -17.21 -0.82
N VAL A 119 0.46 -16.03 -1.43
CA VAL A 119 0.86 -14.75 -0.81
C VAL A 119 -0.34 -13.83 -0.74
N ASN A 120 -0.48 -13.09 0.36
CA ASN A 120 -1.50 -12.09 0.55
C ASN A 120 -0.95 -10.70 0.19
N ALA A 121 -1.66 -9.96 -0.66
CA ALA A 121 -1.37 -8.56 -0.98
C ALA A 121 -2.52 -7.67 -0.49
N TYR A 122 -2.23 -6.80 0.47
CA TYR A 122 -3.17 -5.81 0.97
C TYR A 122 -3.01 -4.51 0.18
N VAL A 123 -4.12 -3.99 -0.34
CA VAL A 123 -4.20 -2.70 -1.04
C VAL A 123 -4.88 -1.71 -0.11
N ILE A 124 -4.08 -0.89 0.58
CA ILE A 124 -4.54 0.14 1.51
C ILE A 124 -4.76 1.41 0.70
N ASP A 125 -6.02 1.64 0.26
CA ASP A 125 -6.35 2.62 -0.78
C ASP A 125 -7.85 2.99 -0.78
N THR A 126 -8.48 3.22 -1.95
CA THR A 126 -9.91 3.52 -2.11
C THR A 126 -10.82 2.30 -2.09
N GLY A 127 -10.29 1.12 -1.82
CA GLY A 127 -10.97 -0.17 -1.91
C GLY A 127 -10.55 -0.96 -3.14
N ILE A 128 -11.32 -1.99 -3.49
CA ILE A 128 -11.12 -2.82 -4.68
C ILE A 128 -12.47 -3.19 -5.27
N LEU A 129 -12.57 -3.37 -6.60
CA LEU A 129 -13.75 -3.92 -7.30
C LEU A 129 -13.54 -5.43 -7.52
N PRO A 130 -14.00 -6.33 -6.62
CA PRO A 130 -13.67 -7.76 -6.69
C PRO A 130 -14.19 -8.46 -7.94
N ALA A 131 -15.29 -7.95 -8.51
CA ALA A 131 -15.93 -8.52 -9.70
C ALA A 131 -15.17 -8.23 -11.00
N HIS A 132 -14.13 -7.38 -10.97
CA HIS A 132 -13.37 -7.05 -12.18
C HIS A 132 -12.70 -8.29 -12.79
N SER A 133 -12.74 -8.41 -14.12
CA SER A 133 -12.23 -9.58 -14.86
C SER A 133 -10.73 -9.83 -14.68
N GLU A 134 -9.95 -8.82 -14.36
CA GLU A 134 -8.53 -8.95 -14.01
C GLU A 134 -8.30 -9.82 -12.77
N PHE A 135 -9.23 -9.87 -11.83
CA PHE A 135 -9.00 -10.52 -10.54
C PHE A 135 -9.43 -11.99 -10.50
N VAL A 136 -10.37 -12.40 -11.36
CA VAL A 136 -10.79 -13.82 -11.52
C VAL A 136 -11.06 -14.51 -10.17
N GLY A 137 -11.79 -13.85 -9.26
CA GLY A 137 -12.15 -14.37 -7.93
C GLY A 137 -11.03 -14.33 -6.88
N ARG A 138 -9.89 -13.69 -7.17
CA ARG A 138 -8.75 -13.56 -6.23
C ARG A 138 -8.75 -12.25 -5.43
N ALA A 139 -9.76 -11.40 -5.62
CA ALA A 139 -9.86 -10.14 -4.89
C ALA A 139 -11.02 -10.18 -3.90
N VAL A 140 -10.80 -9.58 -2.75
CA VAL A 140 -11.79 -9.41 -1.68
C VAL A 140 -11.79 -7.96 -1.22
N ALA A 141 -12.94 -7.30 -1.19
CA ALA A 141 -13.15 -6.03 -0.51
C ALA A 141 -13.27 -6.34 0.98
N LEU A 142 -12.17 -6.20 1.72
CA LEU A 142 -12.00 -6.86 3.02
C LEU A 142 -12.38 -5.97 4.20
N TYR A 143 -11.99 -4.69 4.20
CA TYR A 143 -12.20 -3.79 5.33
C TYR A 143 -12.41 -2.34 4.87
N ASP A 144 -13.35 -1.65 5.49
CA ASP A 144 -13.68 -0.26 5.23
C ASP A 144 -13.46 0.58 6.51
N ALA A 145 -12.39 1.39 6.51
CA ALA A 145 -12.08 2.30 7.61
C ALA A 145 -12.84 3.63 7.50
N VAL A 146 -13.31 3.98 6.29
CA VAL A 146 -14.04 5.24 6.02
C VAL A 146 -15.50 5.12 6.44
N ASP A 147 -16.12 3.99 6.07
CA ASP A 147 -17.50 3.65 6.46
C ASP A 147 -17.49 2.22 7.02
N ARG A 148 -17.39 2.11 8.34
CA ARG A 148 -17.23 0.84 9.04
C ARG A 148 -18.37 -0.14 8.87
N GLU A 149 -19.53 0.34 8.44
CA GLU A 149 -20.68 -0.47 8.03
C GLU A 149 -20.68 -0.74 6.52
N GLY A 150 -19.69 -0.18 5.80
CA GLY A 150 -19.53 -0.27 4.36
C GLY A 150 -18.93 -1.59 3.88
N THR A 151 -18.79 -1.70 2.58
CA THR A 151 -18.38 -2.94 1.90
C THR A 151 -16.93 -2.95 1.41
N ALA A 152 -16.15 -1.92 1.64
CA ALA A 152 -14.80 -1.70 1.09
C ALA A 152 -14.69 -1.84 -0.44
N VAL A 153 -15.83 -1.84 -1.16
CA VAL A 153 -15.85 -1.84 -2.62
C VAL A 153 -15.41 -0.47 -3.13
N ASP A 154 -14.49 -0.49 -4.09
CA ASP A 154 -13.94 0.72 -4.68
C ASP A 154 -15.01 1.54 -5.42
N CYS A 155 -15.15 2.79 -5.07
CA CYS A 155 -16.05 3.76 -5.68
C CYS A 155 -15.30 4.96 -6.32
N ASN A 156 -13.96 4.93 -6.31
CA ASN A 156 -13.08 5.91 -6.95
C ASN A 156 -12.40 5.35 -8.20
N GLY A 157 -11.80 4.15 -8.10
CA GLY A 157 -11.07 3.45 -9.14
C GLY A 157 -9.57 3.32 -8.89
N HIS A 158 -8.97 4.19 -8.07
CA HIS A 158 -7.53 4.19 -7.83
C HIS A 158 -7.06 2.88 -7.17
N GLY A 159 -7.74 2.39 -6.14
CA GLY A 159 -7.38 1.13 -5.48
C GLY A 159 -7.52 -0.09 -6.39
N SER A 160 -8.55 -0.14 -7.25
CA SER A 160 -8.69 -1.21 -8.27
C SER A 160 -7.57 -1.17 -9.29
N HIS A 161 -7.12 0.04 -9.69
CA HIS A 161 -5.99 0.23 -10.60
C HIS A 161 -4.69 -0.29 -9.98
N VAL A 162 -4.41 0.09 -8.75
CA VAL A 162 -3.26 -0.38 -7.96
C VAL A 162 -3.30 -1.90 -7.80
N ALA A 163 -4.44 -2.47 -7.41
CA ALA A 163 -4.62 -3.92 -7.30
C ALA A 163 -4.36 -4.65 -8.63
N GLY A 164 -4.78 -4.06 -9.75
CA GLY A 164 -4.55 -4.58 -11.08
C GLY A 164 -3.07 -4.66 -11.45
N ILE A 165 -2.26 -3.68 -11.06
CA ILE A 165 -0.80 -3.68 -11.26
C ILE A 165 -0.13 -4.75 -10.37
N ILE A 166 -0.59 -4.92 -9.13
CA ILE A 166 -0.03 -5.97 -8.25
C ILE A 166 -0.33 -7.36 -8.80
N GLY A 167 -1.63 -7.64 -9.09
CA GLY A 167 -2.09 -9.00 -9.26
C GLY A 167 -3.15 -9.24 -10.33
N GLY A 168 -3.33 -8.31 -11.25
CA GLY A 168 -4.23 -8.50 -12.40
C GLY A 168 -3.75 -9.62 -13.33
N ARG A 169 -4.71 -10.25 -14.01
CA ARG A 169 -4.42 -11.31 -14.96
C ARG A 169 -3.60 -10.81 -16.15
N THR A 170 -3.95 -9.63 -16.69
CA THR A 170 -3.30 -8.99 -17.83
C THR A 170 -2.18 -8.05 -17.39
N PHE A 171 -2.51 -7.11 -16.51
CA PHE A 171 -1.63 -6.00 -16.15
C PHE A 171 -0.84 -6.22 -14.86
N GLY A 172 -1.09 -7.32 -14.15
CA GLY A 172 -0.48 -7.60 -12.87
C GLY A 172 0.88 -8.29 -12.97
N VAL A 173 1.76 -7.95 -12.03
CA VAL A 173 3.07 -8.60 -11.85
C VAL A 173 2.87 -10.02 -11.32
N ALA A 174 2.16 -10.18 -10.19
CA ALA A 174 1.94 -11.45 -9.49
C ALA A 174 0.58 -12.03 -9.86
N LYS A 175 0.50 -12.79 -10.95
CA LYS A 175 -0.74 -13.24 -11.61
C LYS A 175 -1.69 -14.06 -10.73
N ARG A 176 -1.22 -14.66 -9.62
CA ARG A 176 -2.00 -15.53 -8.73
C ARG A 176 -1.98 -15.13 -7.26
N VAL A 177 -1.51 -13.93 -6.96
CA VAL A 177 -1.55 -13.38 -5.60
C VAL A 177 -3.00 -13.21 -5.12
N GLN A 178 -3.26 -13.40 -3.84
CA GLN A 178 -4.53 -13.06 -3.20
C GLN A 178 -4.56 -11.57 -2.90
N LEU A 179 -5.60 -10.86 -3.37
CA LEU A 179 -5.75 -9.42 -3.21
C LEU A 179 -6.78 -9.09 -2.15
N PHE A 180 -6.45 -8.22 -1.21
CA PHE A 180 -7.33 -7.73 -0.16
C PHE A 180 -7.41 -6.21 -0.19
N GLY A 181 -8.59 -5.66 -0.52
CA GLY A 181 -8.86 -4.24 -0.46
C GLY A 181 -9.12 -3.78 0.97
N VAL A 182 -8.37 -2.79 1.42
CA VAL A 182 -8.56 -2.10 2.69
C VAL A 182 -8.81 -0.63 2.37
N ARG A 183 -10.08 -0.23 2.47
CA ARG A 183 -10.50 1.12 2.08
C ARG A 183 -10.22 2.10 3.21
N VAL A 184 -9.35 3.06 2.92
CA VAL A 184 -8.96 4.17 3.81
C VAL A 184 -9.19 5.54 3.17
N LEU A 185 -9.66 5.54 1.92
CA LEU A 185 -9.97 6.73 1.13
C LEU A 185 -11.40 6.63 0.59
N ASN A 186 -12.10 7.77 0.58
CA ASN A 186 -13.48 7.86 0.09
C ASN A 186 -13.58 7.84 -1.44
N CYS A 187 -14.80 7.98 -1.98
CA CYS A 187 -15.03 7.96 -3.43
C CYS A 187 -14.38 9.15 -4.17
N GLN A 188 -13.98 10.21 -3.50
CA GLN A 188 -13.22 11.33 -4.04
C GLN A 188 -11.71 11.10 -3.99
N GLY A 189 -11.25 9.95 -3.48
CA GLY A 189 -9.83 9.66 -3.31
C GLY A 189 -9.19 10.43 -2.16
N THR A 190 -9.97 10.86 -1.18
CA THR A 190 -9.50 11.60 0.00
C THR A 190 -9.81 10.83 1.28
N GLY A 191 -9.03 11.03 2.33
CA GLY A 191 -9.21 10.44 3.65
C GLY A 191 -8.40 11.17 4.70
N THR A 192 -8.29 10.58 5.86
CA THR A 192 -7.53 11.11 6.99
C THR A 192 -6.43 10.13 7.43
N TRP A 193 -5.46 10.61 8.21
CA TRP A 193 -4.46 9.71 8.78
C TRP A 193 -5.09 8.73 9.77
N SER A 194 -6.16 9.09 10.46
CA SER A 194 -6.89 8.17 11.33
C SER A 194 -7.49 6.99 10.56
N ASP A 195 -8.04 7.21 9.34
CA ASP A 195 -8.53 6.13 8.48
C ASP A 195 -7.38 5.21 8.03
N VAL A 196 -6.22 5.80 7.67
CA VAL A 196 -5.02 5.03 7.30
C VAL A 196 -4.52 4.20 8.48
N ILE A 197 -4.44 4.79 9.68
CA ILE A 197 -4.04 4.07 10.91
C ILE A 197 -5.00 2.92 11.19
N ASP A 198 -6.29 3.13 11.03
CA ASP A 198 -7.32 2.11 11.22
C ASP A 198 -7.14 0.95 10.22
N GLY A 199 -6.93 1.27 8.93
CA GLY A 199 -6.62 0.27 7.91
C GLY A 199 -5.35 -0.54 8.20
N VAL A 200 -4.26 0.12 8.63
CA VAL A 200 -2.99 -0.55 9.01
C VAL A 200 -3.18 -1.42 10.27
N ASN A 201 -3.95 -0.93 11.25
CA ASN A 201 -4.30 -1.70 12.44
C ASN A 201 -5.07 -2.97 12.08
N PHE A 202 -6.06 -2.85 11.19
CA PHE A 202 -6.82 -4.00 10.69
C PHE A 202 -5.94 -5.00 9.92
N VAL A 203 -5.07 -4.54 9.00
CA VAL A 203 -4.11 -5.41 8.28
C VAL A 203 -3.24 -6.19 9.25
N THR A 204 -2.75 -5.53 10.31
CA THR A 204 -1.91 -6.17 11.32
C THR A 204 -2.68 -7.23 12.10
N TRP A 205 -3.91 -6.92 12.51
CA TRP A 205 -4.82 -7.86 13.15
C TRP A 205 -5.13 -9.05 12.24
N HIS A 206 -5.54 -8.81 10.98
CA HIS A 206 -5.90 -9.86 10.03
C HIS A 206 -4.72 -10.79 9.74
N HIS A 207 -3.51 -10.23 9.55
CA HIS A 207 -2.31 -11.03 9.31
C HIS A 207 -1.97 -11.97 10.48
N ARG A 208 -2.30 -11.58 11.73
CA ARG A 208 -2.07 -12.38 12.93
C ARG A 208 -3.14 -13.44 13.19
N GLN A 209 -4.24 -13.47 12.43
CA GLN A 209 -5.29 -14.46 12.67
C GLN A 209 -4.79 -15.89 12.37
N PRO A 210 -5.25 -16.91 13.09
CA PRO A 210 -4.81 -18.30 12.87
C PRO A 210 -5.00 -18.77 11.43
N ALA A 211 -6.04 -18.28 10.73
CA ALA A 211 -6.27 -18.59 9.32
C ALA A 211 -5.23 -18.03 8.36
N GLN A 212 -4.40 -17.08 8.81
CA GLN A 212 -3.31 -16.45 8.04
C GLN A 212 -1.92 -16.95 8.46
N GLU A 213 -1.84 -17.85 9.43
CA GLU A 213 -0.58 -18.37 9.93
C GLU A 213 0.26 -19.01 8.82
N GLY A 214 1.52 -18.58 8.71
CA GLY A 214 2.45 -19.04 7.67
C GLY A 214 2.15 -18.53 6.26
N ILE A 215 1.17 -17.64 6.07
CA ILE A 215 0.92 -16.98 4.79
C ILE A 215 1.69 -15.65 4.76
N PRO A 216 2.70 -15.51 3.89
CA PRO A 216 3.46 -14.28 3.80
C PRO A 216 2.61 -13.15 3.22
N ALA A 217 2.93 -11.91 3.58
CA ALA A 217 2.12 -10.77 3.22
C ALA A 217 2.93 -9.56 2.76
N VAL A 218 2.38 -8.86 1.78
CA VAL A 218 2.80 -7.52 1.35
C VAL A 218 1.63 -6.56 1.47
N ALA A 219 1.87 -5.33 1.93
CA ALA A 219 0.90 -4.25 1.91
C ALA A 219 1.42 -3.13 1.01
N ASN A 220 0.57 -2.64 0.11
CA ASN A 220 0.88 -1.51 -0.75
C ASN A 220 0.09 -0.27 -0.28
N MET A 221 0.79 0.84 -0.12
CA MET A 221 0.21 2.15 0.17
C MET A 221 0.58 3.13 -0.96
N SER A 222 -0.31 3.25 -1.94
CA SER A 222 -0.17 4.19 -3.05
C SER A 222 -0.72 5.58 -2.68
N LEU A 223 -0.35 6.04 -1.49
CA LEU A 223 -0.77 7.31 -0.90
C LEU A 223 0.41 7.96 -0.17
N ALA A 224 0.39 9.27 -0.08
CA ALA A 224 1.37 10.05 0.68
C ALA A 224 0.73 11.36 1.18
N GLY A 225 1.21 11.83 2.32
CA GLY A 225 0.82 13.12 2.89
C GLY A 225 1.96 13.74 3.68
N GLY A 226 1.72 14.86 4.33
CA GLY A 226 2.69 15.44 5.27
C GLY A 226 3.04 14.48 6.39
N THR A 227 4.19 14.69 7.04
CA THR A 227 4.69 13.79 8.09
C THR A 227 3.67 13.56 9.20
N ASN A 228 3.42 12.27 9.53
CA ASN A 228 2.54 11.87 10.62
C ASN A 228 3.17 10.72 11.42
N ARG A 229 3.62 11.02 12.63
CA ARG A 229 4.30 10.07 13.53
C ARG A 229 3.45 8.87 13.93
N ALA A 230 2.11 9.04 14.04
CA ALA A 230 1.22 7.96 14.42
C ALA A 230 1.06 6.96 13.27
N ALA A 231 0.87 7.44 12.03
CA ALA A 231 0.82 6.60 10.84
C ALA A 231 2.14 5.84 10.64
N GLU A 232 3.29 6.51 10.77
CA GLU A 232 4.60 5.85 10.68
C GLU A 232 4.80 4.80 11.79
N ALA A 233 4.36 5.09 13.02
CA ALA A 233 4.45 4.12 14.12
C ALA A 233 3.57 2.89 13.86
N ALA A 234 2.35 3.07 13.34
CA ALA A 234 1.46 1.98 12.96
C ALA A 234 2.09 1.11 11.86
N VAL A 235 2.57 1.73 10.77
CA VAL A 235 3.24 1.01 9.66
C VAL A 235 4.49 0.26 10.16
N ARG A 236 5.35 0.91 10.95
CA ARG A 236 6.55 0.28 11.54
C ARG A 236 6.21 -0.94 12.39
N ASN A 237 5.16 -0.87 13.20
CA ASN A 237 4.75 -1.99 14.04
C ASN A 237 4.11 -3.12 13.22
N SER A 238 3.38 -2.81 12.16
CA SER A 238 2.88 -3.80 11.20
C SER A 238 4.03 -4.50 10.46
N ILE A 239 5.09 -3.77 10.09
CA ILE A 239 6.33 -4.35 9.55
C ILE A 239 6.96 -5.32 10.55
N ARG A 240 7.04 -4.93 11.83
CA ARG A 240 7.55 -5.81 12.91
C ARG A 240 6.68 -7.05 13.12
N ALA A 241 5.39 -6.97 12.80
CA ALA A 241 4.48 -8.11 12.81
C ALA A 241 4.66 -9.06 11.62
N GLY A 242 5.47 -8.71 10.62
CA GLY A 242 5.82 -9.57 9.48
C GLY A 242 5.25 -9.14 8.13
N VAL A 243 4.49 -8.06 8.05
CA VAL A 243 3.94 -7.54 6.79
C VAL A 243 4.99 -6.66 6.09
N THR A 244 5.34 -6.97 4.83
CA THR A 244 6.25 -6.13 4.03
C THR A 244 5.46 -4.95 3.47
N TYR A 245 5.85 -3.72 3.78
CA TYR A 245 5.21 -2.51 3.24
C TYR A 245 5.97 -1.94 2.06
N VAL A 246 5.24 -1.65 0.98
CA VAL A 246 5.71 -0.93 -0.21
C VAL A 246 4.89 0.34 -0.32
N VAL A 247 5.57 1.48 -0.42
CA VAL A 247 4.93 2.79 -0.34
C VAL A 247 5.36 3.70 -1.49
N ALA A 248 4.43 4.51 -1.99
CA ALA A 248 4.71 5.51 -3.01
C ALA A 248 5.55 6.66 -2.44
N ALA A 249 6.57 7.12 -3.17
CA ALA A 249 7.42 8.22 -2.75
C ALA A 249 6.68 9.57 -2.68
N GLY A 250 5.57 9.72 -3.41
CA GLY A 250 4.84 10.98 -3.57
C GLY A 250 5.22 11.73 -4.85
N ASN A 251 4.38 12.71 -5.23
CA ASN A 251 4.39 13.35 -6.55
C ASN A 251 4.67 14.86 -6.47
N GLY A 252 5.47 15.30 -5.50
CA GLY A 252 5.77 16.71 -5.26
C GLY A 252 7.11 17.20 -5.80
N ASN A 253 7.90 16.36 -6.50
CA ASN A 253 9.26 16.64 -6.92
C ASN A 253 10.12 17.24 -5.78
N SER A 254 10.06 16.63 -4.62
CA SER A 254 10.70 17.08 -3.38
C SER A 254 11.36 15.94 -2.63
N ASP A 255 12.08 16.25 -1.56
CA ASP A 255 12.72 15.26 -0.72
C ASP A 255 11.66 14.37 -0.04
N VAL A 256 11.79 13.07 -0.22
CA VAL A 256 10.85 12.05 0.26
C VAL A 256 10.77 11.99 1.79
N SER A 257 11.80 12.42 2.51
CA SER A 257 11.85 12.40 3.98
C SER A 257 10.81 13.31 4.66
N GLY A 258 10.27 14.29 3.91
CA GLY A 258 9.19 15.18 4.34
C GLY A 258 7.78 14.58 4.24
N TYR A 259 7.64 13.31 3.85
CA TYR A 259 6.35 12.67 3.59
C TYR A 259 6.18 11.38 4.37
N SER A 260 4.97 11.13 4.88
CA SER A 260 4.56 9.85 5.46
C SER A 260 3.65 9.09 4.49
N PRO A 261 3.74 7.75 4.44
CA PRO A 261 4.73 6.88 5.09
C PRO A 261 6.05 6.80 4.33
N ALA A 262 6.25 7.57 3.25
CA ALA A 262 7.37 7.48 2.31
C ALA A 262 8.75 7.74 2.98
N GLY A 263 8.81 8.57 4.02
CA GLY A 263 10.02 8.81 4.80
C GLY A 263 10.41 7.70 5.78
N LEU A 264 9.56 6.67 5.93
CA LEU A 264 9.80 5.57 6.86
C LEU A 264 10.82 4.58 6.30
N VAL A 265 12.02 4.55 6.88
CA VAL A 265 13.15 3.74 6.38
C VAL A 265 12.94 2.23 6.45
N GLU A 266 11.97 1.74 7.23
CA GLU A 266 11.64 0.31 7.31
C GLU A 266 10.70 -0.16 6.19
N ALA A 267 9.98 0.74 5.53
CA ALA A 267 9.17 0.45 4.33
C ALA A 267 10.06 0.42 3.08
N ILE A 268 9.54 -0.10 1.97
CA ILE A 268 10.18 -0.01 0.65
C ILE A 268 9.57 1.18 -0.07
N THR A 269 10.32 2.27 -0.19
CA THR A 269 9.85 3.51 -0.81
C THR A 269 10.20 3.57 -2.28
N VAL A 270 9.19 3.80 -3.13
CA VAL A 270 9.25 3.63 -4.57
C VAL A 270 9.03 4.96 -5.32
N GLY A 271 10.03 5.37 -6.10
CA GLY A 271 9.95 6.46 -7.07
C GLY A 271 9.46 5.99 -8.44
N ALA A 272 9.00 6.92 -9.28
CA ALA A 272 8.46 6.63 -10.60
C ALA A 272 9.44 6.92 -11.73
N THR A 273 9.51 6.02 -12.74
CA THR A 273 10.16 6.25 -14.03
C THR A 273 9.17 6.19 -15.18
N ASP A 274 9.56 6.80 -16.30
CA ASP A 274 8.93 6.59 -17.59
C ASP A 274 9.54 5.37 -18.32
N ARG A 275 9.04 5.11 -19.53
CA ARG A 275 9.49 3.99 -20.39
C ARG A 275 10.91 4.11 -20.95
N TYR A 276 11.56 5.25 -20.76
CA TYR A 276 12.93 5.54 -21.18
C TYR A 276 13.91 5.55 -20.02
N ASP A 277 13.50 5.02 -18.87
CA ASP A 277 14.26 5.00 -17.60
C ASP A 277 14.53 6.38 -16.99
N ALA A 278 13.85 7.45 -17.43
CA ALA A 278 13.97 8.73 -16.79
C ALA A 278 13.06 8.79 -15.55
N ARG A 279 13.57 9.31 -14.42
CA ARG A 279 12.74 9.65 -13.29
C ARG A 279 11.64 10.61 -13.75
N ALA A 280 10.40 10.31 -13.44
CA ALA A 280 9.29 11.21 -13.71
C ALA A 280 9.51 12.55 -12.98
N GLU A 281 9.27 13.67 -13.67
CA GLU A 281 9.55 15.00 -13.13
C GLU A 281 8.85 15.27 -11.79
N PHE A 282 7.65 14.74 -11.62
CA PHE A 282 6.87 14.86 -10.38
C PHE A 282 7.37 13.94 -9.25
N SER A 283 8.08 12.84 -9.56
CA SER A 283 8.46 11.86 -8.54
C SER A 283 9.33 12.49 -7.46
N ASN A 284 8.96 12.27 -6.20
CA ASN A 284 9.83 12.58 -5.08
C ASN A 284 11.13 11.78 -5.18
N TYR A 285 12.18 12.27 -4.53
CA TYR A 285 13.55 11.77 -4.56
C TYR A 285 14.19 11.88 -3.16
N GLY A 286 15.40 11.40 -2.97
CA GLY A 286 16.14 11.56 -1.72
C GLY A 286 16.71 10.25 -1.18
N SER A 287 17.44 10.32 -0.09
CA SER A 287 18.22 9.22 0.48
C SER A 287 17.36 8.10 1.09
N THR A 288 16.12 8.36 1.46
CA THR A 288 15.19 7.35 2.00
C THR A 288 14.42 6.61 0.91
N LEU A 289 14.53 7.01 -0.36
CA LEU A 289 13.99 6.25 -1.48
C LEU A 289 14.82 4.98 -1.68
N ASP A 290 14.18 3.84 -1.92
CA ASP A 290 14.85 2.55 -2.10
C ASP A 290 15.11 2.19 -3.55
N ILE A 291 14.09 2.40 -4.40
CA ILE A 291 14.06 1.87 -5.75
C ILE A 291 13.11 2.69 -6.62
N PHE A 292 13.37 2.73 -7.92
CA PHE A 292 12.45 3.25 -8.92
C PHE A 292 11.74 2.10 -9.64
N ALA A 293 10.52 2.37 -10.12
CA ALA A 293 9.73 1.43 -10.91
C ALA A 293 8.86 2.18 -11.95
N PRO A 294 8.31 1.49 -12.97
CA PRO A 294 7.41 2.08 -13.96
C PRO A 294 6.22 2.78 -13.32
N GLY A 295 6.05 4.10 -13.58
CA GLY A 295 4.99 4.90 -12.97
C GLY A 295 4.33 5.91 -13.90
N VAL A 296 4.73 6.00 -15.17
CA VAL A 296 4.18 6.97 -16.14
C VAL A 296 3.34 6.24 -17.19
N SER A 297 2.10 6.68 -17.39
CA SER A 297 1.17 6.11 -18.37
C SER A 297 1.02 4.59 -18.20
N ILE A 298 0.66 4.15 -17.02
CA ILE A 298 0.41 2.75 -16.66
C ILE A 298 -1.07 2.44 -16.81
N THR A 299 -1.41 1.45 -17.64
CA THR A 299 -2.77 0.97 -17.83
C THR A 299 -3.06 -0.18 -16.86
N SER A 300 -4.25 -0.15 -16.22
CA SER A 300 -4.70 -1.20 -15.31
C SER A 300 -6.23 -1.18 -15.15
N ALA A 301 -6.76 -2.10 -14.35
CA ALA A 301 -8.18 -2.20 -14.01
C ALA A 301 -8.75 -0.86 -13.50
N TRP A 302 -10.03 -0.61 -13.78
CA TRP A 302 -10.76 0.55 -13.29
C TRP A 302 -12.20 0.19 -12.94
N ILE A 303 -12.89 1.07 -12.24
CA ILE A 303 -14.31 0.92 -11.92
C ILE A 303 -15.20 1.39 -13.09
N GLY A 304 -16.51 1.18 -12.96
CA GLY A 304 -17.52 1.53 -13.99
C GLY A 304 -17.99 0.32 -14.82
N GLY A 305 -17.37 -0.84 -14.61
CA GLY A 305 -17.71 -2.13 -15.22
C GLY A 305 -16.65 -3.18 -14.95
N VAL A 306 -16.93 -4.43 -15.23
CA VAL A 306 -16.02 -5.53 -14.94
C VAL A 306 -14.82 -5.62 -15.92
N ASP A 307 -14.89 -4.92 -17.04
CA ASP A 307 -13.85 -4.87 -18.09
C ASP A 307 -13.44 -3.43 -18.41
N MET A 308 -13.47 -2.55 -17.40
CA MET A 308 -13.07 -1.15 -17.56
C MET A 308 -11.62 -0.95 -17.13
N TYR A 309 -10.88 -0.18 -17.90
CA TYR A 309 -9.46 0.10 -17.69
C TYR A 309 -9.19 1.60 -17.80
N ALA A 310 -8.21 2.07 -17.07
CA ALA A 310 -7.72 3.44 -17.17
C ALA A 310 -6.20 3.46 -17.24
N THR A 311 -5.65 4.54 -17.79
CA THR A 311 -4.23 4.84 -17.74
C THR A 311 -3.99 5.93 -16.72
N ALA A 312 -3.02 5.74 -15.83
CA ALA A 312 -2.70 6.69 -14.78
C ALA A 312 -1.17 6.86 -14.64
N THR A 313 -0.79 8.01 -14.10
CA THR A 313 0.60 8.41 -13.89
C THR A 313 0.81 8.84 -12.44
N GLY A 314 1.86 8.31 -11.81
CA GLY A 314 2.21 8.63 -10.42
C GLY A 314 3.15 7.61 -9.79
N THR A 315 3.75 7.97 -8.68
CA THR A 315 4.45 7.01 -7.79
C THR A 315 3.48 5.96 -7.24
N SER A 316 2.17 6.27 -7.23
CA SER A 316 1.08 5.35 -6.95
C SER A 316 1.00 4.15 -7.90
N MET A 317 1.50 4.28 -9.15
CA MET A 317 1.58 3.21 -10.13
C MET A 317 2.93 2.49 -10.08
N ALA A 318 3.97 3.15 -9.60
CA ALA A 318 5.29 2.54 -9.43
C ALA A 318 5.32 1.58 -8.22
N SER A 319 4.79 1.99 -7.10
CA SER A 319 4.73 1.19 -5.86
C SER A 319 4.12 -0.21 -6.07
N PRO A 320 2.96 -0.38 -6.72
CA PRO A 320 2.37 -1.70 -6.92
C PRO A 320 3.18 -2.64 -7.82
N HIS A 321 4.03 -2.15 -8.73
CA HIS A 321 4.98 -3.00 -9.45
C HIS A 321 5.95 -3.66 -8.49
N VAL A 322 6.49 -2.89 -7.53
CA VAL A 322 7.38 -3.42 -6.50
C VAL A 322 6.63 -4.38 -5.57
N ALA A 323 5.40 -4.04 -5.16
CA ALA A 323 4.58 -4.93 -4.31
C ALA A 323 4.28 -6.27 -5.01
N GLY A 324 4.05 -6.26 -6.32
CA GLY A 324 3.92 -7.47 -7.12
C GLY A 324 5.20 -8.31 -7.12
N VAL A 325 6.38 -7.69 -7.31
CA VAL A 325 7.67 -8.41 -7.24
C VAL A 325 7.96 -8.94 -5.83
N VAL A 326 7.57 -8.21 -4.78
CA VAL A 326 7.58 -8.73 -3.40
C VAL A 326 6.75 -10.01 -3.29
N ALA A 327 5.55 -10.04 -3.89
CA ALA A 327 4.70 -11.23 -3.86
C ALA A 327 5.33 -12.41 -4.62
N LEU A 328 6.01 -12.18 -5.77
CA LEU A 328 6.75 -13.22 -6.47
C LEU A 328 7.88 -13.79 -5.60
N TYR A 329 8.66 -12.93 -4.95
CA TYR A 329 9.73 -13.34 -4.05
C TYR A 329 9.21 -14.16 -2.86
N LEU A 330 8.15 -13.71 -2.23
CA LEU A 330 7.56 -14.35 -1.05
C LEU A 330 6.93 -15.72 -1.32
N GLU A 331 6.54 -16.04 -2.57
CA GLU A 331 6.01 -17.34 -2.94
C GLU A 331 6.99 -18.47 -2.57
N THR A 332 8.27 -18.27 -2.80
CA THR A 332 9.34 -19.25 -2.52
C THR A 332 10.16 -18.94 -1.26
N HIS A 333 10.04 -17.73 -0.71
CA HIS A 333 10.73 -17.28 0.50
C HIS A 333 9.75 -16.95 1.63
N ARG A 334 8.87 -17.88 1.95
CA ARG A 334 7.69 -17.70 2.80
C ARG A 334 7.98 -17.18 4.21
N THR A 335 9.17 -17.44 4.73
CA THR A 335 9.60 -17.03 6.08
C THR A 335 10.54 -15.82 6.08
N ALA A 336 10.76 -15.20 4.92
CA ALA A 336 11.63 -14.03 4.83
C ALA A 336 11.03 -12.85 5.62
N SER A 337 11.84 -12.21 6.45
CA SER A 337 11.44 -11.01 7.15
C SER A 337 11.29 -9.82 6.17
N PRO A 338 10.49 -8.80 6.49
CA PRO A 338 10.37 -7.60 5.65
C PRO A 338 11.72 -6.96 5.30
N ALA A 339 12.66 -6.93 6.25
CA ALA A 339 14.01 -6.43 6.01
C ALA A 339 14.79 -7.30 5.01
N THR A 340 14.63 -8.63 5.08
CA THR A 340 15.23 -9.57 4.12
C THR A 340 14.64 -9.37 2.72
N VAL A 341 13.32 -9.22 2.62
CA VAL A 341 12.61 -8.94 1.36
C VAL A 341 13.13 -7.65 0.74
N ARG A 342 13.17 -6.55 1.51
CA ARG A 342 13.71 -5.27 1.05
C ARG A 342 15.14 -5.41 0.53
N SER A 343 16.01 -6.07 1.29
CA SER A 343 17.41 -6.27 0.90
C SER A 343 17.55 -7.10 -0.38
N ALA A 344 16.71 -8.12 -0.57
CA ALA A 344 16.71 -8.95 -1.77
C ALA A 344 16.31 -8.15 -3.02
N LEU A 345 15.20 -7.39 -2.94
CA LEU A 345 14.74 -6.58 -4.07
C LEU A 345 15.71 -5.47 -4.45
N VAL A 346 16.19 -4.73 -3.44
CA VAL A 346 17.18 -3.66 -3.64
C VAL A 346 18.50 -4.22 -4.20
N GLY A 347 18.95 -5.36 -3.69
CA GLY A 347 20.15 -6.03 -4.17
C GLY A 347 20.06 -6.59 -5.58
N ASN A 348 18.84 -6.98 -6.02
CA ASN A 348 18.58 -7.49 -7.38
C ASN A 348 18.29 -6.39 -8.41
N SER A 349 18.12 -5.14 -8.00
CA SER A 349 17.80 -4.01 -8.88
C SER A 349 18.86 -3.78 -9.96
N THR A 350 18.50 -3.12 -11.04
CA THR A 350 19.44 -2.67 -12.06
C THR A 350 20.03 -1.32 -11.66
N LEU A 351 21.35 -1.25 -11.57
CA LEU A 351 22.06 -0.08 -11.04
C LEU A 351 22.47 0.88 -12.15
N GLY A 352 22.39 2.19 -11.86
CA GLY A 352 23.05 3.25 -12.64
C GLY A 352 22.35 3.62 -13.94
N ILE A 353 21.12 3.13 -14.19
CA ILE A 353 20.42 3.34 -15.47
C ILE A 353 19.31 4.38 -15.41
N VAL A 354 18.85 4.76 -14.21
CA VAL A 354 17.81 5.80 -14.09
C VAL A 354 18.41 7.17 -14.47
N ILE A 355 17.80 7.81 -15.44
CA ILE A 355 18.19 9.14 -15.90
C ILE A 355 17.64 10.17 -14.89
N ASN A 356 18.50 11.05 -14.40
CA ASN A 356 18.17 12.09 -13.41
C ASN A 356 17.43 11.54 -12.18
N PRO A 357 18.02 10.62 -11.41
CA PRO A 357 17.33 9.98 -10.27
C PRO A 357 16.92 10.95 -9.16
N GLY A 358 17.42 12.18 -9.18
CA GLY A 358 17.25 13.18 -8.13
C GLY A 358 18.39 13.15 -7.12
N GLN A 359 18.55 14.25 -6.40
CA GLN A 359 19.63 14.42 -5.43
C GLN A 359 19.55 13.33 -4.34
N GLU A 360 20.71 12.75 -3.99
CA GLU A 360 20.86 11.72 -2.96
C GLU A 360 20.05 10.41 -3.18
N SER A 361 19.30 10.29 -4.27
CA SER A 361 18.54 9.08 -4.55
C SER A 361 19.47 7.93 -4.98
N PRO A 362 19.22 6.70 -4.51
CA PRO A 362 19.90 5.54 -5.04
C PRO A 362 19.47 5.34 -6.50
N ASN A 363 20.43 5.21 -7.42
CA ASN A 363 20.13 4.94 -8.83
C ASN A 363 19.90 3.43 -9.03
N ARG A 364 18.68 2.99 -8.76
CA ARG A 364 18.25 1.58 -8.79
C ARG A 364 16.89 1.47 -9.46
N LEU A 365 16.79 0.69 -10.53
CA LEU A 365 15.53 0.38 -11.18
C LEU A 365 15.10 -1.05 -10.85
N LEU A 366 13.81 -1.24 -10.60
CA LEU A 366 13.21 -2.54 -10.31
C LEU A 366 13.53 -3.54 -11.41
N PHE A 367 13.99 -4.72 -10.99
CA PHE A 367 14.17 -5.87 -11.85
C PHE A 367 13.64 -7.12 -11.17
N SER A 368 12.88 -7.90 -11.91
CA SER A 368 12.26 -9.15 -11.45
C SER A 368 12.81 -10.33 -12.22
N ASN A 369 13.37 -11.28 -11.50
CA ASN A 369 13.76 -12.60 -12.02
C ASN A 369 13.24 -13.74 -11.11
N TYR A 370 12.12 -13.47 -10.42
CA TYR A 370 11.49 -14.40 -9.48
C TYR A 370 10.37 -15.21 -10.10
#